data_f622ebfd21b13a238bf50c655e6d7a78
#
_entry.id   f622ebfd21b13a238bf50c655e6d7a78
#
_cell.length_a   1.000
_cell.length_b   1.000
_cell.length_c   1.000
_cell.angle_alpha   90.00
_cell.angle_beta   90.00
_cell.angle_gamma   90.00
#
_symmetry.space_group_name_H-M   'P 1'
#
loop_
_entity.id
_entity.type
_entity.pdbx_description
1 polymer ?
#
loop_
_entity_poly.entity_id
_entity_poly.type
_entity_poly.pdbx_seq_one_letter_code
_entity_poly.pdbx_strand_id
1 'polypeptide(L)'
;MGLLIKNIKGLVQVENESKLKVCGKDMTVINTISDAYLIIESGKIYDFGNMTNLSAKHDLSVFKDISEIDASDRFLFPSFCDSHTHLVYAGSRENEFTDKIRGLSYEEIAKRGGGILNSAKKLHETSEDELFNQSMERINEIISLGTGAVEIKSGYGLNPDDEIKMLRVIRKIKKNSLIEVRSTFLGAHAVPADYKHRREKYVDLVINEMIPVVASEHLADYIDVFCDHGFFTVEDTEKILIAGLKYGLRPKIHANELGFSGGVQTAVKYGALSADHLEHSGDAEISALKGTDTMPTLLPGSSFFLGLPDPPARKMIDAGLPVALASDYNPGSSPSGNMKLIMSLACIKLKMISEEVINAVTINSAYAMGLSKTHGSIARGKVANVFITKRIPSYQFVPYAFGSNLIEKVILKGEII
;
A
#
# COMPACT_ATOMS: atom_id res chain seq x y z
N MET A 1 -7.46 -13.04 -25.29
CA MET A 1 -8.83 -13.19 -24.76
C MET A 1 -9.35 -11.81 -24.42
N GLY A 2 -10.52 -11.44 -24.90
CA GLY A 2 -11.16 -10.15 -24.61
C GLY A 2 -12.23 -10.31 -23.53
N LEU A 3 -12.48 -9.26 -22.74
CA LEU A 3 -13.57 -9.21 -21.76
C LEU A 3 -14.34 -7.90 -21.96
N LEU A 4 -15.66 -8.01 -22.17
CA LEU A 4 -16.59 -6.89 -22.18
C LEU A 4 -17.40 -6.87 -20.88
N ILE A 5 -17.32 -5.78 -20.13
CA ILE A 5 -18.18 -5.53 -18.97
C ILE A 5 -19.18 -4.47 -19.39
N LYS A 6 -20.47 -4.78 -19.35
CA LYS A 6 -21.56 -3.93 -19.85
C LYS A 6 -22.58 -3.58 -18.78
N ASN A 7 -23.41 -2.59 -19.04
CA ASN A 7 -24.47 -2.11 -18.17
C ASN A 7 -23.95 -1.66 -16.78
N ILE A 8 -22.72 -1.15 -16.73
CA ILE A 8 -22.11 -0.71 -15.47
C ILE A 8 -22.87 0.53 -14.97
N LYS A 9 -23.53 0.44 -13.78
CA LYS A 9 -24.27 1.56 -13.19
C LYS A 9 -23.40 2.81 -13.06
N GLY A 10 -22.16 2.65 -12.64
CA GLY A 10 -21.18 3.73 -12.57
C GLY A 10 -19.76 3.20 -12.70
N LEU A 11 -19.06 3.62 -13.74
CA LEU A 11 -17.64 3.38 -13.97
C LEU A 11 -16.85 4.50 -13.29
N VAL A 12 -16.21 4.19 -12.17
CA VAL A 12 -15.62 5.17 -11.24
C VAL A 12 -14.15 5.40 -11.54
N GLN A 13 -13.62 6.60 -11.26
CA GLN A 13 -12.22 6.98 -11.43
C GLN A 13 -11.75 6.91 -12.89
N VAL A 14 -12.54 7.46 -13.79
CA VAL A 14 -12.24 7.48 -15.22
C VAL A 14 -11.32 8.64 -15.55
N GLU A 15 -10.29 8.38 -16.36
CA GLU A 15 -9.38 9.39 -16.89
C GLU A 15 -9.28 9.29 -18.42
N ASN A 16 -9.62 10.35 -19.13
CA ASN A 16 -9.38 10.46 -20.57
C ASN A 16 -7.89 10.65 -20.86
N GLU A 17 -7.22 11.46 -20.03
CA GLU A 17 -5.77 11.65 -20.03
C GLU A 17 -5.23 11.17 -18.67
N SER A 18 -4.28 10.26 -18.72
CA SER A 18 -3.74 9.64 -17.50
C SER A 18 -2.95 10.64 -16.67
N LYS A 19 -3.36 10.80 -15.41
CA LYS A 19 -2.64 11.59 -14.40
C LYS A 19 -1.66 10.72 -13.63
N LEU A 20 -0.63 11.34 -13.04
CA LEU A 20 0.29 10.62 -12.17
C LEU A 20 -0.21 10.60 -10.73
N LYS A 21 -0.68 11.73 -10.22
CA LYS A 21 -1.21 11.92 -8.87
C LYS A 21 -2.26 13.03 -8.87
N VAL A 22 -3.05 13.11 -7.80
CA VAL A 22 -4.08 14.13 -7.60
C VAL A 22 -3.80 14.84 -6.28
N CYS A 23 -3.84 16.19 -6.29
CA CYS A 23 -3.37 17.02 -5.18
C CYS A 23 -4.46 17.97 -4.66
N GLY A 24 -4.43 18.26 -3.35
CA GLY A 24 -5.26 19.26 -2.73
C GLY A 24 -6.73 19.13 -3.07
N LYS A 25 -7.37 20.22 -3.45
CA LYS A 25 -8.80 20.24 -3.79
C LYS A 25 -9.17 19.39 -5.02
N ASP A 26 -8.22 19.07 -5.91
CA ASP A 26 -8.55 18.18 -7.02
C ASP A 26 -8.83 16.75 -6.54
N MET A 27 -8.40 16.38 -5.33
CA MET A 27 -8.77 15.10 -4.72
C MET A 27 -10.28 14.98 -4.45
N THR A 28 -11.04 16.08 -4.42
CA THR A 28 -12.51 16.05 -4.27
C THR A 28 -13.24 15.65 -5.56
N VAL A 29 -12.54 15.46 -6.66
CA VAL A 29 -13.12 15.17 -7.97
C VAL A 29 -12.88 13.72 -8.35
N ILE A 30 -13.99 13.01 -8.63
CA ILE A 30 -14.00 11.66 -9.19
C ILE A 30 -14.83 11.67 -10.47
N ASN A 31 -14.19 11.44 -11.62
CA ASN A 31 -14.92 11.29 -12.87
C ASN A 31 -15.60 9.91 -12.91
N THR A 32 -16.88 9.91 -13.21
CA THR A 32 -17.70 8.70 -13.29
C THR A 32 -18.53 8.72 -14.58
N ILE A 33 -18.62 7.58 -15.26
CA ILE A 33 -19.51 7.39 -16.42
C ILE A 33 -20.68 6.51 -15.97
N SER A 34 -21.90 7.00 -16.08
CA SER A 34 -23.12 6.23 -15.81
C SER A 34 -23.50 5.39 -17.03
N ASP A 35 -24.17 4.25 -16.79
CA ASP A 35 -24.60 3.31 -17.84
C ASP A 35 -23.43 3.02 -18.80
N ALA A 36 -22.36 2.47 -18.23
CA ALA A 36 -21.08 2.38 -18.91
C ALA A 36 -20.75 0.96 -19.41
N TYR A 37 -19.79 0.91 -20.33
CA TYR A 37 -19.07 -0.31 -20.71
C TYR A 37 -17.57 -0.14 -20.45
N LEU A 38 -16.90 -1.29 -20.28
CA LEU A 38 -15.45 -1.41 -20.24
C LEU A 38 -15.02 -2.59 -21.10
N ILE A 39 -14.10 -2.37 -22.06
CA ILE A 39 -13.48 -3.42 -22.88
C ILE A 39 -12.07 -3.64 -22.38
N ILE A 40 -11.75 -4.89 -22.11
CA ILE A 40 -10.41 -5.34 -21.71
C ILE A 40 -9.86 -6.25 -22.82
N GLU A 41 -8.64 -5.99 -23.25
CA GLU A 41 -7.92 -6.80 -24.23
C GLU A 41 -6.48 -7.01 -23.78
N SER A 42 -6.00 -8.25 -23.85
CA SER A 42 -4.63 -8.61 -23.47
C SER A 42 -4.21 -8.08 -22.08
N GLY A 43 -5.13 -8.14 -21.12
CA GLY A 43 -4.88 -7.71 -19.74
C GLY A 43 -4.86 -6.19 -19.51
N LYS A 44 -5.23 -5.41 -20.53
CA LYS A 44 -5.25 -3.93 -20.48
C LYS A 44 -6.63 -3.37 -20.76
N ILE A 45 -6.89 -2.19 -20.24
CA ILE A 45 -8.08 -1.40 -20.58
C ILE A 45 -7.93 -0.93 -22.04
N TYR A 46 -8.75 -1.50 -22.93
CA TYR A 46 -8.76 -1.15 -24.35
C TYR A 46 -9.59 0.12 -24.59
N ASP A 47 -10.86 0.08 -24.19
CA ASP A 47 -11.77 1.24 -24.30
C ASP A 47 -12.86 1.18 -23.24
N PHE A 48 -13.49 2.32 -23.01
CA PHE A 48 -14.64 2.49 -22.14
C PHE A 48 -15.50 3.67 -22.59
N GLY A 49 -16.74 3.70 -22.16
CA GLY A 49 -17.67 4.78 -22.45
C GLY A 49 -19.08 4.50 -21.97
N ASN A 50 -20.02 5.35 -22.38
CA ASN A 50 -21.44 5.10 -22.14
C ASN A 50 -21.97 4.02 -23.09
N MET A 51 -22.89 3.16 -22.62
CA MET A 51 -23.48 2.06 -23.40
C MET A 51 -24.07 2.47 -24.73
N THR A 52 -24.65 3.68 -24.83
CA THR A 52 -25.22 4.21 -26.09
C THR A 52 -24.20 4.33 -27.21
N ASN A 53 -22.92 4.43 -26.87
CA ASN A 53 -21.84 4.57 -27.84
C ASN A 53 -21.16 3.24 -28.20
N LEU A 54 -21.49 2.14 -27.51
CA LEU A 54 -20.77 0.86 -27.67
C LEU A 54 -20.84 0.35 -29.10
N SER A 55 -22.04 0.17 -29.67
CA SER A 55 -22.24 -0.35 -31.04
C SER A 55 -21.83 0.62 -32.12
N ALA A 56 -21.83 1.93 -31.83
CA ALA A 56 -21.38 2.95 -32.79
C ALA A 56 -19.86 3.02 -32.91
N LYS A 57 -19.13 2.69 -31.85
CA LYS A 57 -17.65 2.75 -31.80
C LYS A 57 -16.97 1.42 -32.08
N HIS A 58 -17.62 0.32 -31.74
CA HIS A 58 -17.01 -1.01 -31.80
C HIS A 58 -17.90 -2.00 -32.54
N ASP A 59 -17.35 -2.62 -33.59
CA ASP A 59 -17.88 -3.85 -34.14
C ASP A 59 -17.37 -5.01 -33.26
N LEU A 60 -18.23 -5.47 -32.33
CA LEU A 60 -17.87 -6.52 -31.38
C LEU A 60 -17.58 -7.88 -32.07
N SER A 61 -17.97 -8.06 -33.33
CA SER A 61 -17.63 -9.26 -34.10
C SER A 61 -16.13 -9.40 -34.41
N VAL A 62 -15.40 -8.29 -34.34
CA VAL A 62 -13.93 -8.26 -34.53
C VAL A 62 -13.19 -8.89 -33.34
N PHE A 63 -13.77 -8.86 -32.16
CA PHE A 63 -13.19 -9.48 -30.97
C PHE A 63 -13.52 -10.97 -30.96
N LYS A 64 -12.62 -11.78 -31.52
CA LYS A 64 -12.77 -13.25 -31.46
C LYS A 64 -12.71 -13.67 -29.98
N ASP A 65 -13.70 -14.45 -29.53
CA ASP A 65 -13.77 -15.02 -28.19
C ASP A 65 -13.82 -13.98 -27.04
N ILE A 66 -14.65 -12.93 -27.18
CA ILE A 66 -14.91 -11.98 -26.10
C ILE A 66 -15.88 -12.62 -25.08
N SER A 67 -15.46 -12.69 -23.83
CA SER A 67 -16.36 -13.04 -22.71
C SER A 67 -17.12 -11.80 -22.26
N GLU A 68 -18.36 -11.99 -21.78
CA GLU A 68 -19.19 -10.87 -21.32
C GLU A 68 -19.55 -10.99 -19.84
N ILE A 69 -19.54 -9.84 -19.14
CA ILE A 69 -20.08 -9.68 -17.78
C ILE A 69 -21.15 -8.60 -17.82
N ASP A 70 -22.35 -8.93 -17.33
CA ASP A 70 -23.38 -7.93 -17.06
C ASP A 70 -23.21 -7.37 -15.62
N ALA A 71 -22.94 -6.07 -15.53
CA ALA A 71 -22.74 -5.35 -14.27
C ALA A 71 -23.92 -4.41 -13.95
N SER A 72 -25.15 -4.79 -14.38
CA SER A 72 -26.39 -4.03 -14.08
C SER A 72 -26.54 -3.78 -12.57
N ASP A 73 -26.84 -2.53 -12.21
CA ASP A 73 -26.95 -2.01 -10.83
C ASP A 73 -25.68 -2.04 -9.98
N ARG A 74 -24.51 -2.30 -10.59
CA ARG A 74 -23.22 -2.41 -9.92
C ARG A 74 -22.27 -1.29 -10.35
N PHE A 75 -21.38 -0.92 -9.44
CA PHE A 75 -20.28 -0.03 -9.75
C PHE A 75 -19.02 -0.84 -10.09
N LEU A 76 -18.20 -0.26 -10.97
CA LEU A 76 -16.88 -0.76 -11.27
C LEU A 76 -15.84 0.29 -10.91
N PHE A 77 -14.82 -0.14 -10.17
CA PHE A 77 -13.69 0.67 -9.71
C PHE A 77 -12.37 0.12 -10.24
N PRO A 78 -11.33 0.95 -10.39
CA PRO A 78 -9.97 0.42 -10.39
C PRO A 78 -9.70 -0.29 -9.07
N SER A 79 -8.91 -1.37 -9.09
CA SER A 79 -8.50 -2.05 -7.86
C SER A 79 -7.76 -1.11 -6.92
N PHE A 80 -7.88 -1.34 -5.63
CA PHE A 80 -7.09 -0.64 -4.63
C PHE A 80 -5.60 -0.90 -4.83
N CYS A 81 -4.80 0.11 -4.52
CA CYS A 81 -3.35 0.01 -4.40
C CYS A 81 -3.00 0.18 -2.92
N ASP A 82 -2.32 -0.78 -2.34
CA ASP A 82 -1.88 -0.75 -0.95
C ASP A 82 -0.37 -0.52 -0.91
N SER A 83 0.03 0.72 -0.69
CA SER A 83 1.41 1.20 -0.87
C SER A 83 2.31 1.01 0.35
N HIS A 84 1.82 0.31 1.38
CA HIS A 84 2.60 0.06 2.59
C HIS A 84 2.05 -1.15 3.35
N THR A 85 2.74 -2.29 3.26
CA THR A 85 2.42 -3.49 4.05
C THR A 85 3.69 -4.21 4.48
N HIS A 86 3.55 -5.00 5.55
CA HIS A 86 4.53 -5.97 6.02
C HIS A 86 3.91 -7.37 6.07
N LEU A 87 3.12 -7.73 5.06
CA LEU A 87 2.31 -8.95 5.08
C LEU A 87 3.12 -10.27 5.02
N VAL A 88 4.44 -10.21 4.74
CA VAL A 88 5.34 -11.36 4.89
C VAL A 88 5.85 -11.41 6.34
N TYR A 89 5.15 -12.14 7.18
CA TYR A 89 5.50 -12.38 8.58
C TYR A 89 5.08 -13.79 9.01
N ALA A 90 5.71 -14.33 10.07
CA ALA A 90 5.40 -15.63 10.63
C ALA A 90 4.51 -15.51 11.88
N GLY A 91 3.40 -16.29 11.88
CA GLY A 91 2.45 -16.33 12.99
C GLY A 91 1.69 -15.02 13.19
N SER A 92 1.09 -14.87 14.37
CA SER A 92 0.27 -13.71 14.75
C SER A 92 0.66 -13.21 16.14
N ARG A 93 0.09 -12.06 16.55
CA ARG A 93 0.37 -11.41 17.83
C ARG A 93 -0.90 -11.19 18.67
N GLU A 94 -1.92 -12.03 18.53
CA GLU A 94 -3.21 -11.95 19.24
C GLU A 94 -3.06 -12.02 20.77
N ASN A 95 -2.04 -12.71 21.27
CA ASN A 95 -1.78 -12.75 22.72
C ASN A 95 -1.32 -11.39 23.23
N GLU A 96 -0.49 -10.68 22.46
CA GLU A 96 -0.04 -9.33 22.81
C GLU A 96 -1.20 -8.33 22.73
N PHE A 97 -2.11 -8.51 21.79
CA PHE A 97 -3.35 -7.73 21.72
C PHE A 97 -4.18 -7.91 22.99
N THR A 98 -4.35 -9.14 23.46
CA THR A 98 -5.03 -9.43 24.72
C THR A 98 -4.34 -8.76 25.92
N ASP A 99 -3.02 -8.80 25.97
CA ASP A 99 -2.24 -8.18 27.06
C ASP A 99 -2.39 -6.65 27.05
N LYS A 100 -2.38 -6.01 25.86
CA LYS A 100 -2.68 -4.57 25.72
C LYS A 100 -4.06 -4.21 26.27
N ILE A 101 -5.10 -4.98 25.91
CA ILE A 101 -6.46 -4.75 26.42
C ILE A 101 -6.53 -4.86 27.94
N ARG A 102 -5.73 -5.74 28.54
CA ARG A 102 -5.60 -5.86 30.00
C ARG A 102 -4.79 -4.73 30.64
N GLY A 103 -4.28 -3.80 29.85
CA GLY A 103 -3.56 -2.62 30.33
C GLY A 103 -2.07 -2.84 30.60
N LEU A 104 -1.48 -3.92 30.09
CA LEU A 104 -0.03 -4.11 30.16
C LEU A 104 0.68 -3.07 29.31
N SER A 105 1.75 -2.51 29.85
CA SER A 105 2.63 -1.61 29.14
C SER A 105 3.44 -2.33 28.05
N TYR A 106 3.94 -1.59 27.08
CA TYR A 106 4.83 -2.13 26.06
C TYR A 106 6.06 -2.84 26.63
N GLU A 107 6.64 -2.29 27.74
CA GLU A 107 7.77 -2.90 28.42
C GLU A 107 7.43 -4.25 29.06
N GLU A 108 6.23 -4.36 29.66
CA GLU A 108 5.76 -5.62 30.27
C GLU A 108 5.49 -6.67 29.21
N ILE A 109 4.92 -6.29 28.06
CA ILE A 109 4.70 -7.17 26.90
C ILE A 109 6.05 -7.63 26.34
N ALA A 110 7.02 -6.72 26.17
CA ALA A 110 8.36 -7.06 25.70
C ALA A 110 9.09 -8.01 26.67
N LYS A 111 8.99 -7.81 28.00
CA LYS A 111 9.55 -8.72 29.01
C LYS A 111 8.94 -10.12 28.97
N ARG A 112 7.71 -10.25 28.51
CA ARG A 112 7.03 -11.55 28.27
C ARG A 112 7.41 -12.19 26.93
N GLY A 113 8.36 -11.61 26.21
CA GLY A 113 8.81 -12.10 24.91
C GLY A 113 7.95 -11.65 23.74
N GLY A 114 7.15 -10.57 23.89
CA GLY A 114 6.37 -9.96 22.82
C GLY A 114 7.17 -8.92 22.01
N GLY A 115 6.47 -8.26 21.10
CA GLY A 115 7.03 -7.20 20.24
C GLY A 115 7.68 -7.71 18.96
N ILE A 116 8.36 -6.80 18.26
CA ILE A 116 9.00 -7.11 16.97
C ILE A 116 10.06 -8.22 17.08
N LEU A 117 10.75 -8.31 18.21
CA LEU A 117 11.75 -9.36 18.46
C LEU A 117 11.13 -10.76 18.51
N ASN A 118 9.90 -10.89 19.01
CA ASN A 118 9.16 -12.16 18.97
C ASN A 118 8.78 -12.53 17.53
N SER A 119 8.33 -11.56 16.73
CA SER A 119 8.05 -11.77 15.31
C SER A 119 9.32 -12.21 14.55
N ALA A 120 10.47 -11.59 14.84
CA ALA A 120 11.75 -11.95 14.25
C ALA A 120 12.16 -13.39 14.63
N LYS A 121 12.00 -13.77 15.90
CA LYS A 121 12.28 -15.15 16.36
C LYS A 121 11.40 -16.17 15.63
N LYS A 122 10.09 -15.95 15.57
CA LYS A 122 9.16 -16.83 14.83
C LYS A 122 9.54 -16.94 13.36
N LEU A 123 9.90 -15.81 12.72
CA LEU A 123 10.32 -15.79 11.33
C LEU A 123 11.63 -16.56 11.12
N HIS A 124 12.59 -16.45 12.04
CA HIS A 124 13.83 -17.23 12.01
C HIS A 124 13.57 -18.75 12.01
N GLU A 125 12.65 -19.20 12.87
CA GLU A 125 12.26 -20.60 13.04
C GLU A 125 11.37 -21.13 11.88
N THR A 126 10.80 -20.24 11.04
CA THR A 126 9.88 -20.60 9.96
C THR A 126 10.65 -20.79 8.65
N SER A 127 10.39 -21.89 7.96
CA SER A 127 10.98 -22.15 6.64
C SER A 127 10.50 -21.16 5.57
N GLU A 128 11.27 -21.01 4.49
CA GLU A 128 10.87 -20.14 3.37
C GLU A 128 9.55 -20.58 2.73
N ASP A 129 9.31 -21.88 2.59
CA ASP A 129 8.08 -22.42 2.00
C ASP A 129 6.87 -22.20 2.91
N GLU A 130 7.03 -22.40 4.21
CA GLU A 130 5.94 -22.13 5.17
C GLU A 130 5.61 -20.63 5.24
N LEU A 131 6.64 -19.77 5.25
CA LEU A 131 6.46 -18.31 5.21
C LEU A 131 5.76 -17.86 3.93
N PHE A 132 6.09 -18.49 2.78
CA PHE A 132 5.42 -18.25 1.52
C PHE A 132 3.94 -18.65 1.59
N ASN A 133 3.62 -19.85 2.10
CA ASN A 133 2.23 -20.32 2.19
C ASN A 133 1.37 -19.41 3.06
N GLN A 134 1.84 -19.04 4.26
CA GLN A 134 1.15 -18.09 5.14
C GLN A 134 0.96 -16.71 4.47
N SER A 135 1.93 -16.26 3.70
CA SER A 135 1.86 -14.99 2.98
C SER A 135 0.86 -15.05 1.81
N MET A 136 0.77 -16.18 1.11
CA MET A 136 -0.19 -16.36 0.02
C MET A 136 -1.64 -16.38 0.52
N GLU A 137 -1.93 -16.88 1.73
CA GLU A 137 -3.26 -16.77 2.34
C GLU A 137 -3.66 -15.29 2.50
N ARG A 138 -2.75 -14.44 3.00
CA ARG A 138 -2.97 -12.99 3.13
C ARG A 138 -3.10 -12.29 1.77
N ILE A 139 -2.31 -12.70 0.79
CA ILE A 139 -2.43 -12.19 -0.59
C ILE A 139 -3.81 -12.51 -1.16
N ASN A 140 -4.29 -13.73 -1.01
CA ASN A 140 -5.62 -14.12 -1.49
C ASN A 140 -6.73 -13.36 -0.75
N GLU A 141 -6.57 -13.14 0.55
CA GLU A 141 -7.49 -12.30 1.33
C GLU A 141 -7.58 -10.87 0.75
N ILE A 142 -6.46 -10.16 0.60
CA ILE A 142 -6.48 -8.77 0.10
C ILE A 142 -6.98 -8.68 -1.34
N ILE A 143 -6.69 -9.66 -2.19
CA ILE A 143 -7.26 -9.73 -3.55
C ILE A 143 -8.78 -9.83 -3.46
N SER A 144 -9.32 -10.72 -2.64
CA SER A 144 -10.77 -10.89 -2.45
C SER A 144 -11.45 -9.62 -1.94
N LEU A 145 -10.70 -8.74 -1.30
CA LEU A 145 -11.12 -7.43 -0.79
C LEU A 145 -10.87 -6.28 -1.78
N GLY A 146 -10.48 -6.59 -3.04
CA GLY A 146 -10.36 -5.63 -4.14
C GLY A 146 -8.99 -4.99 -4.33
N THR A 147 -7.95 -5.44 -3.63
CA THR A 147 -6.59 -4.96 -3.81
C THR A 147 -5.95 -5.61 -5.04
N GLY A 148 -5.46 -4.80 -5.99
CA GLY A 148 -4.84 -5.26 -7.23
C GLY A 148 -3.37 -4.90 -7.37
N ALA A 149 -2.83 -4.10 -6.45
CA ALA A 149 -1.41 -3.80 -6.33
C ALA A 149 -1.04 -3.65 -4.85
N VAL A 150 0.11 -4.19 -4.45
CA VAL A 150 0.58 -4.18 -3.07
C VAL A 150 2.08 -3.94 -3.00
N GLU A 151 2.52 -3.09 -2.08
CA GLU A 151 3.91 -3.00 -1.66
C GLU A 151 4.12 -3.87 -0.43
N ILE A 152 5.16 -4.72 -0.48
CA ILE A 152 5.52 -5.61 0.62
C ILE A 152 6.93 -5.26 1.08
N LYS A 153 7.06 -4.90 2.35
CA LYS A 153 8.32 -4.58 2.99
C LYS A 153 8.86 -5.78 3.75
N SER A 154 10.18 -5.97 3.76
CA SER A 154 10.85 -6.84 4.74
C SER A 154 10.85 -6.16 6.14
N GLY A 155 11.75 -6.51 7.03
CA GLY A 155 11.94 -5.80 8.30
C GLY A 155 11.62 -6.60 9.55
N TYR A 156 11.24 -7.88 9.41
CA TYR A 156 11.10 -8.82 10.53
C TYR A 156 12.25 -9.83 10.61
N GLY A 157 13.22 -9.77 9.70
CA GLY A 157 14.39 -10.65 9.75
C GLY A 157 15.39 -10.21 10.81
N LEU A 158 15.69 -8.92 10.85
CA LEU A 158 16.63 -8.28 11.77
C LEU A 158 18.05 -8.88 11.74
N ASN A 159 18.37 -9.67 10.73
CA ASN A 159 19.69 -10.21 10.41
C ASN A 159 19.77 -10.45 8.89
N PRO A 160 20.97 -10.63 8.31
CA PRO A 160 21.13 -10.79 6.86
C PRO A 160 20.32 -11.95 6.26
N ASP A 161 20.41 -13.14 6.84
CA ASP A 161 19.82 -14.35 6.28
C ASP A 161 18.28 -14.26 6.25
N ASP A 162 17.67 -13.80 7.34
CA ASP A 162 16.21 -13.72 7.46
C ASP A 162 15.62 -12.56 6.66
N GLU A 163 16.30 -11.41 6.55
CA GLU A 163 15.88 -10.32 5.67
C GLU A 163 15.89 -10.76 4.20
N ILE A 164 16.94 -11.45 3.78
CA ILE A 164 17.03 -11.99 2.42
C ILE A 164 15.98 -13.08 2.20
N LYS A 165 15.72 -13.95 3.19
CA LYS A 165 14.63 -14.95 3.14
C LYS A 165 13.27 -14.27 2.89
N MET A 166 12.94 -13.20 3.62
CA MET A 166 11.71 -12.45 3.41
C MET A 166 11.60 -11.91 1.97
N LEU A 167 12.65 -11.27 1.48
CA LEU A 167 12.67 -10.71 0.12
C LEU A 167 12.57 -11.79 -0.96
N ARG A 168 13.16 -12.97 -0.75
CA ARG A 168 13.00 -14.12 -1.65
C ARG A 168 11.55 -14.63 -1.65
N VAL A 169 10.88 -14.65 -0.50
CA VAL A 169 9.44 -14.96 -0.40
C VAL A 169 8.62 -13.91 -1.17
N ILE A 170 8.90 -12.61 -1.02
CA ILE A 170 8.23 -11.56 -1.81
C ILE A 170 8.41 -11.79 -3.31
N ARG A 171 9.62 -12.10 -3.75
CA ARG A 171 9.90 -12.46 -5.16
C ARG A 171 9.11 -13.70 -5.62
N LYS A 172 8.94 -14.70 -4.75
CA LYS A 172 8.15 -15.91 -5.03
C LYS A 172 6.66 -15.57 -5.14
N ILE A 173 6.11 -14.69 -4.28
CA ILE A 173 4.73 -14.16 -4.37
C ILE A 173 4.52 -13.46 -5.72
N LYS A 174 5.43 -12.54 -6.10
CA LYS A 174 5.37 -11.81 -7.37
C LYS A 174 5.29 -12.72 -8.61
N LYS A 175 5.91 -13.91 -8.55
CA LYS A 175 5.90 -14.89 -9.63
C LYS A 175 4.64 -15.77 -9.64
N ASN A 176 4.01 -15.97 -8.50
CA ASN A 176 2.92 -16.95 -8.32
C ASN A 176 1.55 -16.31 -8.10
N SER A 177 1.43 -14.98 -8.22
CA SER A 177 0.16 -14.26 -8.08
C SER A 177 -0.05 -13.27 -9.22
N LEU A 178 -1.31 -12.99 -9.54
CA LEU A 178 -1.69 -11.99 -10.54
C LEU A 178 -1.63 -10.55 -9.98
N ILE A 179 -1.63 -10.38 -8.64
CA ILE A 179 -1.50 -9.06 -8.02
C ILE A 179 -0.17 -8.40 -8.41
N GLU A 180 -0.18 -7.11 -8.64
CA GLU A 180 1.08 -6.37 -8.86
C GLU A 180 1.80 -6.18 -7.54
N VAL A 181 3.07 -6.61 -7.46
CA VAL A 181 3.87 -6.55 -6.23
C VAL A 181 5.07 -5.63 -6.42
N ARG A 182 5.26 -4.69 -5.49
CA ARG A 182 6.49 -3.95 -5.27
C ARG A 182 7.16 -4.44 -4.00
N SER A 183 8.48 -4.61 -4.05
CA SER A 183 9.26 -5.08 -2.90
C SER A 183 10.12 -3.97 -2.32
N THR A 184 10.14 -3.88 -0.99
CA THR A 184 10.90 -2.86 -0.24
C THR A 184 11.81 -3.55 0.75
N PHE A 185 13.11 -3.24 0.68
CA PHE A 185 14.06 -3.66 1.69
C PHE A 185 13.99 -2.71 2.89
N LEU A 186 13.64 -3.24 4.06
CA LEU A 186 13.55 -2.52 5.33
C LEU A 186 14.41 -3.20 6.41
N GLY A 187 15.68 -3.45 6.13
CA GLY A 187 16.60 -4.02 7.13
C GLY A 187 16.75 -3.14 8.39
N ALA A 188 16.51 -1.85 8.24
CA ALA A 188 16.51 -0.88 9.34
C ALA A 188 15.10 -0.59 9.89
N HIS A 189 14.36 -1.64 10.29
CA HIS A 189 13.04 -1.55 10.91
C HIS A 189 13.15 -1.47 12.44
N ALA A 190 13.99 -2.27 13.05
CA ALA A 190 14.31 -2.21 14.48
C ALA A 190 15.75 -2.63 14.73
N VAL A 191 16.29 -2.20 15.87
CA VAL A 191 17.63 -2.63 16.29
C VAL A 191 17.53 -3.99 16.99
N PRO A 192 18.20 -5.04 16.49
CA PRO A 192 18.21 -6.34 17.14
C PRO A 192 18.79 -6.29 18.56
N ALA A 193 18.38 -7.23 19.43
CA ALA A 193 18.81 -7.26 20.83
C ALA A 193 20.35 -7.25 20.98
N ASP A 194 21.05 -7.98 20.12
CA ASP A 194 22.52 -8.08 20.14
C ASP A 194 23.23 -6.76 19.79
N TYR A 195 22.52 -5.84 19.14
CA TYR A 195 23.02 -4.52 18.73
C TYR A 195 22.47 -3.36 19.57
N LYS A 196 21.69 -3.62 20.64
CA LYS A 196 21.00 -2.61 21.45
C LYS A 196 21.91 -1.44 21.87
N HIS A 197 23.18 -1.69 22.17
CA HIS A 197 24.16 -0.70 22.56
C HIS A 197 25.22 -0.41 21.49
N ARG A 198 25.01 -0.89 20.26
CA ARG A 198 25.95 -0.80 19.15
C ARG A 198 25.20 -0.59 17.83
N ARG A 199 24.19 0.31 17.84
CA ARG A 199 23.31 0.55 16.69
C ARG A 199 24.09 0.86 15.42
N GLU A 200 25.18 1.62 15.53
CA GLU A 200 26.07 1.94 14.41
C GLU A 200 26.66 0.70 13.74
N LYS A 201 26.94 -0.34 14.48
CA LYS A 201 27.42 -1.62 13.91
C LYS A 201 26.32 -2.36 13.15
N TYR A 202 25.06 -2.23 13.61
CA TYR A 202 23.94 -2.78 12.86
C TYR A 202 23.68 -2.00 11.56
N VAL A 203 23.82 -0.67 11.61
CA VAL A 203 23.77 0.16 10.40
C VAL A 203 24.87 -0.24 9.41
N ASP A 204 26.08 -0.49 9.88
CA ASP A 204 27.19 -0.97 9.06
C ASP A 204 26.88 -2.35 8.45
N LEU A 205 26.24 -3.27 9.20
CA LEU A 205 25.81 -4.58 8.72
C LEU A 205 24.76 -4.44 7.60
N VAL A 206 23.76 -3.57 7.79
CA VAL A 206 22.74 -3.26 6.77
C VAL A 206 23.40 -2.75 5.48
N ILE A 207 24.34 -1.81 5.61
CA ILE A 207 24.99 -1.12 4.48
C ILE A 207 25.94 -2.06 3.74
N ASN A 208 26.80 -2.78 4.47
CA ASN A 208 27.94 -3.49 3.87
C ASN A 208 27.64 -4.94 3.55
N GLU A 209 26.65 -5.56 4.18
CA GLU A 209 26.32 -6.97 3.96
C GLU A 209 24.94 -7.16 3.32
N MET A 210 23.86 -6.53 3.85
CA MET A 210 22.51 -6.76 3.35
C MET A 210 22.26 -6.07 2.00
N ILE A 211 22.50 -4.76 1.88
CA ILE A 211 22.23 -3.99 0.65
C ILE A 211 22.94 -4.58 -0.58
N PRO A 212 24.22 -4.97 -0.54
CA PRO A 212 24.88 -5.58 -1.69
C PRO A 212 24.22 -6.89 -2.16
N VAL A 213 23.77 -7.74 -1.23
CA VAL A 213 23.07 -8.99 -1.58
C VAL A 213 21.69 -8.69 -2.17
N VAL A 214 20.91 -7.79 -1.55
CA VAL A 214 19.62 -7.34 -2.08
C VAL A 214 19.74 -6.83 -3.51
N ALA A 215 20.76 -6.05 -3.79
CA ALA A 215 21.03 -5.49 -5.12
C ALA A 215 21.48 -6.56 -6.11
N SER A 216 22.42 -7.43 -5.73
CA SER A 216 22.97 -8.47 -6.62
C SER A 216 21.92 -9.50 -7.04
N GLU A 217 20.96 -9.81 -6.16
CA GLU A 217 19.84 -10.71 -6.46
C GLU A 217 18.60 -9.98 -7.02
N HIS A 218 18.62 -8.67 -7.17
CA HIS A 218 17.47 -7.85 -7.62
C HIS A 218 16.20 -8.12 -6.78
N LEU A 219 16.32 -8.10 -5.45
CA LEU A 219 15.26 -8.49 -4.54
C LEU A 219 14.29 -7.37 -4.18
N ALA A 220 14.70 -6.12 -4.29
CA ALA A 220 13.89 -4.96 -3.90
C ALA A 220 13.87 -3.87 -4.97
N ASP A 221 12.72 -3.19 -5.07
CA ASP A 221 12.53 -1.98 -5.87
C ASP A 221 12.91 -0.72 -5.05
N TYR A 222 12.72 -0.78 -3.73
CA TYR A 222 12.87 0.35 -2.80
C TYR A 222 13.73 -0.01 -1.60
N ILE A 223 14.26 1.03 -0.93
CA ILE A 223 14.90 0.96 0.38
C ILE A 223 14.12 1.85 1.35
N ASP A 224 13.90 1.36 2.57
CA ASP A 224 13.16 2.06 3.60
C ASP A 224 13.91 2.02 4.94
N VAL A 225 13.65 2.99 5.81
CA VAL A 225 14.23 3.09 7.15
C VAL A 225 13.15 3.58 8.11
N PHE A 226 13.06 2.99 9.29
CA PHE A 226 12.22 3.50 10.36
C PHE A 226 12.97 4.64 11.10
N CYS A 227 12.78 5.85 10.59
CA CYS A 227 13.38 7.06 11.11
C CYS A 227 12.51 7.66 12.20
N ASP A 228 12.66 7.20 13.44
CA ASP A 228 11.87 7.71 14.56
C ASP A 228 12.59 7.58 15.92
N HIS A 229 12.01 8.19 16.95
CA HIS A 229 12.54 8.13 18.31
C HIS A 229 12.62 6.70 18.83
N GLY A 230 13.79 6.29 19.28
CA GLY A 230 14.06 4.94 19.79
C GLY A 230 14.43 3.91 18.72
N PHE A 231 14.40 4.30 17.44
CA PHE A 231 14.77 3.47 16.29
C PHE A 231 16.03 4.04 15.60
N PHE A 232 15.95 4.43 14.33
CA PHE A 232 17.09 4.97 13.60
C PHE A 232 17.04 6.49 13.54
N THR A 233 18.19 7.13 13.71
CA THR A 233 18.33 8.60 13.65
C THR A 233 18.31 9.09 12.21
N VAL A 234 18.23 10.42 12.03
CA VAL A 234 18.40 11.04 10.70
C VAL A 234 19.76 10.67 10.10
N GLU A 235 20.83 10.68 10.88
CA GLU A 235 22.19 10.34 10.40
C GLU A 235 22.29 8.87 9.97
N ASP A 236 21.69 7.95 10.72
CA ASP A 236 21.64 6.53 10.34
C ASP A 236 20.83 6.37 9.05
N THR A 237 19.68 7.04 8.96
CA THR A 237 18.79 7.03 7.79
C THR A 237 19.51 7.53 6.55
N GLU A 238 20.21 8.68 6.64
CA GLU A 238 20.97 9.23 5.53
C GLU A 238 22.03 8.26 5.00
N LYS A 239 22.79 7.63 5.90
CA LYS A 239 23.83 6.64 5.51
C LYS A 239 23.22 5.46 4.75
N ILE A 240 22.10 4.90 5.24
CA ILE A 240 21.43 3.77 4.63
C ILE A 240 20.83 4.14 3.28
N LEU A 241 20.14 5.30 3.18
CA LEU A 241 19.56 5.76 1.92
C LEU A 241 20.63 6.05 0.86
N ILE A 242 21.75 6.68 1.23
CA ILE A 242 22.88 6.91 0.33
C ILE A 242 23.45 5.58 -0.18
N ALA A 243 23.56 4.57 0.68
CA ALA A 243 24.02 3.25 0.28
C ALA A 243 23.03 2.59 -0.71
N GLY A 244 21.73 2.62 -0.42
CA GLY A 244 20.69 2.07 -1.31
C GLY A 244 20.65 2.76 -2.67
N LEU A 245 20.76 4.09 -2.70
CA LEU A 245 20.77 4.88 -3.94
C LEU A 245 21.92 4.49 -4.89
N LYS A 246 23.09 4.12 -4.36
CA LYS A 246 24.23 3.64 -5.18
C LYS A 246 23.90 2.38 -5.97
N TYR A 247 22.94 1.60 -5.49
CA TYR A 247 22.45 0.38 -6.13
C TYR A 247 21.11 0.56 -6.87
N GLY A 248 20.62 1.82 -6.99
CA GLY A 248 19.39 2.13 -7.69
C GLY A 248 18.10 1.85 -6.90
N LEU A 249 18.20 1.54 -5.59
CA LEU A 249 17.04 1.41 -4.72
C LEU A 249 16.48 2.79 -4.40
N ARG A 250 15.22 3.05 -4.80
CA ARG A 250 14.59 4.35 -4.55
C ARG A 250 14.16 4.46 -3.08
N PRO A 251 14.43 5.58 -2.39
CA PRO A 251 14.08 5.76 -0.98
C PRO A 251 12.58 5.80 -0.71
N LYS A 252 12.19 5.27 0.45
CA LYS A 252 10.96 5.50 1.21
C LYS A 252 11.35 5.65 2.67
N ILE A 253 10.51 6.23 3.52
CA ILE A 253 10.82 6.41 4.94
C ILE A 253 9.55 6.24 5.78
N HIS A 254 9.61 5.38 6.83
CA HIS A 254 8.69 5.49 7.97
C HIS A 254 9.13 6.71 8.77
N ALA A 255 8.25 7.68 8.90
CA ALA A 255 8.59 8.98 9.46
C ALA A 255 7.50 9.50 10.39
N ASN A 256 7.91 10.04 11.53
CA ASN A 256 7.05 10.78 12.43
C ASN A 256 5.81 9.99 12.92
N GLU A 257 5.95 8.69 13.14
CA GLU A 257 4.91 7.85 13.76
C GLU A 257 4.81 8.12 15.27
N LEU A 258 5.96 8.15 15.96
CA LEU A 258 6.04 8.27 17.42
C LEU A 258 6.41 9.67 17.90
N GLY A 259 6.93 10.52 17.01
CA GLY A 259 7.31 11.89 17.34
C GLY A 259 7.86 12.67 16.14
N PHE A 260 8.22 13.92 16.35
CA PHE A 260 8.85 14.77 15.33
C PHE A 260 10.32 14.35 15.14
N SER A 261 10.57 13.37 14.28
CA SER A 261 11.88 12.72 14.13
C SER A 261 12.82 13.38 13.13
N GLY A 262 12.32 14.29 12.26
CA GLY A 262 13.05 14.82 11.11
C GLY A 262 13.03 13.89 9.88
N GLY A 263 12.32 12.77 9.96
CA GLY A 263 12.19 11.80 8.88
C GLY A 263 11.53 12.38 7.62
N VAL A 264 10.54 13.28 7.77
CA VAL A 264 9.87 13.95 6.64
C VAL A 264 10.85 14.81 5.84
N GLN A 265 11.63 15.63 6.53
CA GLN A 265 12.63 16.50 5.89
C GLN A 265 13.73 15.66 5.21
N THR A 266 14.10 14.54 5.82
CA THR A 266 15.05 13.58 5.26
C THR A 266 14.47 12.90 4.00
N ALA A 267 13.18 12.53 4.01
CA ALA A 267 12.49 11.97 2.85
C ALA A 267 12.55 12.93 1.65
N VAL A 268 12.23 14.19 1.89
CA VAL A 268 12.28 15.25 0.86
C VAL A 268 13.71 15.45 0.36
N LYS A 269 14.69 15.56 1.27
CA LYS A 269 16.12 15.76 0.93
C LYS A 269 16.66 14.68 -0.02
N TYR A 270 16.27 13.43 0.19
CA TYR A 270 16.75 12.29 -0.61
C TYR A 270 15.79 11.89 -1.74
N GLY A 271 14.76 12.69 -2.02
CA GLY A 271 13.81 12.41 -3.11
C GLY A 271 13.05 11.11 -2.92
N ALA A 272 12.69 10.78 -1.68
CA ALA A 272 11.93 9.58 -1.36
C ALA A 272 10.60 9.57 -2.12
N LEU A 273 10.19 8.37 -2.55
CA LEU A 273 8.92 8.19 -3.27
C LEU A 273 7.73 8.48 -2.35
N SER A 274 7.84 8.08 -1.07
CA SER A 274 6.88 8.42 -0.03
C SER A 274 7.54 8.63 1.32
N ALA A 275 6.85 9.38 2.19
CA ALA A 275 7.05 9.44 3.62
C ALA A 275 5.78 8.90 4.26
N ASP A 276 5.91 7.85 5.04
CA ASP A 276 4.81 7.02 5.49
C ASP A 276 4.57 7.23 7.00
N HIS A 277 3.35 7.01 7.51
CA HIS A 277 2.83 7.29 8.86
C HIS A 277 2.39 8.74 9.06
N LEU A 278 3.26 9.63 9.52
CA LEU A 278 3.05 11.06 9.63
C LEU A 278 2.06 11.49 10.73
N GLU A 279 1.84 10.67 11.76
CA GLU A 279 1.00 10.95 12.92
C GLU A 279 1.41 12.28 13.59
N HIS A 280 2.73 12.48 13.71
CA HIS A 280 3.31 13.71 14.25
C HIS A 280 3.80 14.63 13.13
N SER A 281 2.86 15.32 12.47
CA SER A 281 3.16 16.28 11.43
C SER A 281 2.49 17.63 11.70
N GLY A 282 3.28 18.68 11.64
CA GLY A 282 2.85 20.07 11.78
C GLY A 282 3.09 20.90 10.51
N ASP A 283 3.08 22.21 10.68
CA ASP A 283 3.25 23.14 9.56
C ASP A 283 4.63 23.02 8.90
N ALA A 284 5.67 22.64 9.67
CA ALA A 284 7.03 22.45 9.15
C ALA A 284 7.10 21.27 8.18
N GLU A 285 6.53 20.12 8.54
CA GLU A 285 6.47 18.90 7.72
C GLU A 285 5.62 19.13 6.47
N ILE A 286 4.45 19.75 6.63
CA ILE A 286 3.56 20.10 5.51
C ILE A 286 4.29 21.05 4.55
N SER A 287 5.00 22.05 5.06
CA SER A 287 5.77 23.00 4.25
C SER A 287 6.93 22.32 3.52
N ALA A 288 7.60 21.38 4.16
CA ALA A 288 8.69 20.60 3.54
C ALA A 288 8.21 19.75 2.37
N LEU A 289 7.02 19.18 2.45
CA LEU A 289 6.43 18.35 1.41
C LEU A 289 5.88 19.16 0.20
N LYS A 290 5.58 20.45 0.39
CA LYS A 290 5.01 21.27 -0.69
C LYS A 290 5.93 21.38 -1.90
N GLY A 291 5.37 21.14 -3.09
CA GLY A 291 6.09 21.26 -4.36
C GLY A 291 7.11 20.14 -4.62
N THR A 292 7.14 19.10 -3.76
CA THR A 292 8.00 17.94 -3.94
C THR A 292 7.27 16.77 -4.62
N ASP A 293 8.04 15.75 -4.99
CA ASP A 293 7.51 14.50 -5.52
C ASP A 293 7.32 13.41 -4.47
N THR A 294 7.65 13.68 -3.20
CA THR A 294 7.44 12.77 -2.09
C THR A 294 5.95 12.69 -1.73
N MET A 295 5.38 11.50 -1.75
CA MET A 295 3.98 11.26 -1.42
C MET A 295 3.81 11.09 0.10
N PRO A 296 3.06 11.95 0.80
CA PRO A 296 2.63 11.66 2.16
C PRO A 296 1.64 10.49 2.14
N THR A 297 2.00 9.38 2.80
CA THR A 297 1.19 8.16 2.88
C THR A 297 0.75 7.95 4.32
N LEU A 298 -0.55 8.03 4.57
CA LEU A 298 -1.12 7.94 5.91
C LEU A 298 -1.64 6.53 6.19
N LEU A 299 -1.46 6.07 7.43
CA LEU A 299 -1.75 4.71 7.86
C LEU A 299 -2.78 4.69 9.01
N PRO A 300 -4.05 5.08 8.74
CA PRO A 300 -5.06 5.24 9.80
C PRO A 300 -5.41 3.95 10.52
N GLY A 301 -5.08 2.77 9.95
CA GLY A 301 -5.22 1.49 10.62
C GLY A 301 -4.27 1.34 11.80
N SER A 302 -3.01 1.76 11.61
CA SER A 302 -1.98 1.73 12.64
C SER A 302 -2.28 2.68 13.79
N SER A 303 -2.54 3.97 13.47
CA SER A 303 -2.91 4.96 14.49
C SER A 303 -4.14 4.52 15.29
N PHE A 304 -5.16 3.97 14.64
CA PHE A 304 -6.37 3.46 15.30
C PHE A 304 -6.07 2.28 16.23
N PHE A 305 -5.33 1.27 15.75
CA PHE A 305 -5.06 0.06 16.53
C PHE A 305 -4.12 0.30 17.70
N LEU A 306 -3.16 1.22 17.54
CA LEU A 306 -2.20 1.56 18.59
C LEU A 306 -2.71 2.66 19.55
N GLY A 307 -3.77 3.38 19.17
CA GLY A 307 -4.26 4.54 19.93
C GLY A 307 -3.36 5.76 19.82
N LEU A 308 -2.64 5.90 18.70
CA LEU A 308 -1.80 7.06 18.40
C LEU A 308 -2.64 8.27 17.94
N PRO A 309 -2.06 9.48 17.90
CA PRO A 309 -2.68 10.62 17.26
C PRO A 309 -3.05 10.34 15.80
N ASP A 310 -4.11 10.97 15.31
CA ASP A 310 -4.49 10.86 13.90
C ASP A 310 -3.58 11.78 13.05
N PRO A 311 -3.01 11.32 11.92
CA PRO A 311 -2.23 12.17 11.03
C PRO A 311 -3.10 13.29 10.43
N PRO A 312 -2.57 14.51 10.20
CA PRO A 312 -3.33 15.71 9.86
C PRO A 312 -3.74 15.78 8.38
N ALA A 313 -4.44 14.76 7.85
CA ALA A 313 -4.82 14.66 6.44
C ALA A 313 -5.55 15.91 5.92
N ARG A 314 -6.50 16.45 6.70
CA ARG A 314 -7.24 17.64 6.28
C ARG A 314 -6.32 18.83 6.03
N LYS A 315 -5.39 19.10 6.97
CA LYS A 315 -4.40 20.19 6.80
C LYS A 315 -3.50 19.95 5.58
N MET A 316 -3.09 18.72 5.32
CA MET A 316 -2.25 18.37 4.16
C MET A 316 -3.00 18.65 2.86
N ILE A 317 -4.24 18.17 2.72
CA ILE A 317 -5.06 18.37 1.53
C ILE A 317 -5.38 19.87 1.33
N ASP A 318 -5.76 20.59 2.37
CA ASP A 318 -6.07 22.03 2.32
C ASP A 318 -4.81 22.85 1.98
N ALA A 319 -3.62 22.35 2.33
CA ALA A 319 -2.33 22.93 1.95
C ALA A 319 -1.93 22.64 0.49
N GLY A 320 -2.73 21.86 -0.25
CA GLY A 320 -2.49 21.51 -1.65
C GLY A 320 -1.67 20.24 -1.85
N LEU A 321 -1.38 19.46 -0.81
CA LEU A 321 -0.64 18.20 -0.94
C LEU A 321 -1.50 17.09 -1.53
N PRO A 322 -0.89 16.14 -2.27
CA PRO A 322 -1.49 14.82 -2.48
C PRO A 322 -1.48 14.04 -1.15
N VAL A 323 -2.40 13.12 -0.97
CA VAL A 323 -2.39 12.17 0.15
C VAL A 323 -2.67 10.79 -0.39
N ALA A 324 -1.84 9.82 -0.01
CA ALA A 324 -2.09 8.40 -0.19
C ALA A 324 -2.53 7.76 1.13
N LEU A 325 -3.24 6.63 1.05
CA LEU A 325 -3.63 5.81 2.19
C LEU A 325 -3.17 4.38 1.98
N ALA A 326 -2.69 3.74 3.04
CA ALA A 326 -2.29 2.34 3.00
C ALA A 326 -2.71 1.62 4.28
N SER A 327 -2.67 0.28 4.26
CA SER A 327 -3.19 -0.53 5.35
C SER A 327 -2.21 -0.70 6.51
N ASP A 328 -0.92 -0.64 6.24
CA ASP A 328 0.12 -1.10 7.16
C ASP A 328 -0.09 -2.55 7.61
N TYR A 329 -0.59 -3.42 6.72
CA TYR A 329 -0.94 -4.79 7.10
C TYR A 329 0.24 -5.54 7.69
N ASN A 330 0.21 -5.69 9.01
CA ASN A 330 1.26 -6.33 9.81
C ASN A 330 0.66 -6.94 11.11
N PRO A 331 1.37 -7.85 11.79
CA PRO A 331 0.80 -8.53 12.97
C PRO A 331 0.74 -7.67 14.24
N GLY A 332 1.41 -6.52 14.27
CA GLY A 332 1.64 -5.75 15.52
C GLY A 332 0.82 -4.50 15.68
N SER A 333 0.61 -3.77 14.61
CA SER A 333 -0.01 -2.44 14.62
C SER A 333 -1.23 -2.33 13.72
N SER A 334 -1.40 -3.22 12.72
CA SER A 334 -2.55 -3.18 11.82
C SER A 334 -2.81 -4.56 11.20
N PRO A 335 -3.45 -5.51 11.93
CA PRO A 335 -3.62 -6.88 11.46
C PRO A 335 -4.77 -7.02 10.43
N SER A 336 -4.84 -6.13 9.44
CA SER A 336 -5.87 -6.13 8.40
C SER A 336 -5.39 -5.43 7.12
N GLY A 337 -5.48 -6.14 5.99
CA GLY A 337 -5.28 -5.57 4.64
C GLY A 337 -6.56 -5.05 3.98
N ASN A 338 -7.61 -4.77 4.75
CA ASN A 338 -8.89 -4.30 4.22
C ASN A 338 -8.87 -2.81 3.90
N MET A 339 -8.53 -2.46 2.65
CA MET A 339 -8.47 -1.07 2.19
C MET A 339 -9.80 -0.32 2.32
N LYS A 340 -10.93 -1.01 2.29
CA LYS A 340 -12.23 -0.40 2.54
C LYS A 340 -12.39 0.06 4.00
N LEU A 341 -11.86 -0.70 4.96
CA LEU A 341 -11.78 -0.28 6.36
C LEU A 341 -10.89 0.96 6.50
N ILE A 342 -9.75 0.98 5.80
CA ILE A 342 -8.84 2.13 5.77
C ILE A 342 -9.54 3.39 5.25
N MET A 343 -10.31 3.28 4.15
CA MET A 343 -11.13 4.37 3.63
C MET A 343 -12.12 4.88 4.69
N SER A 344 -12.79 3.98 5.40
CA SER A 344 -13.77 4.34 6.43
C SER A 344 -13.12 5.05 7.61
N LEU A 345 -11.97 4.56 8.08
CA LEU A 345 -11.19 5.22 9.13
C LEU A 345 -10.73 6.62 8.69
N ALA A 346 -10.26 6.77 7.45
CA ALA A 346 -9.87 8.07 6.91
C ALA A 346 -11.05 9.06 6.84
N CYS A 347 -12.26 8.60 6.45
CA CYS A 347 -13.45 9.44 6.49
C CYS A 347 -13.80 9.85 7.92
N ILE A 348 -13.86 8.92 8.85
CA ILE A 348 -14.36 9.13 10.21
C ILE A 348 -13.33 9.91 11.05
N LYS A 349 -12.06 9.49 11.02
CA LYS A 349 -11.00 9.99 11.87
C LYS A 349 -10.26 11.19 11.25
N LEU A 350 -9.86 11.05 9.98
CA LEU A 350 -9.05 12.06 9.30
C LEU A 350 -9.87 13.12 8.55
N LYS A 351 -11.20 13.00 8.56
CA LYS A 351 -12.15 13.95 7.94
C LYS A 351 -11.96 14.12 6.44
N MET A 352 -11.57 13.04 5.78
CA MET A 352 -11.52 12.99 4.32
C MET A 352 -12.90 12.62 3.76
N ILE A 353 -13.31 13.26 2.66
CA ILE A 353 -14.57 12.91 1.98
C ILE A 353 -14.39 11.67 1.09
N SER A 354 -15.50 11.09 0.64
CA SER A 354 -15.46 9.83 -0.13
C SER A 354 -14.60 9.92 -1.38
N GLU A 355 -14.63 11.02 -2.10
CA GLU A 355 -13.84 11.27 -3.30
C GLU A 355 -12.33 11.30 -2.99
N GLU A 356 -11.95 11.95 -1.90
CA GLU A 356 -10.57 12.06 -1.46
C GLU A 356 -9.99 10.69 -1.08
N VAL A 357 -10.77 9.87 -0.34
CA VAL A 357 -10.30 8.53 0.03
C VAL A 357 -10.22 7.58 -1.16
N ILE A 358 -11.12 7.69 -2.16
CA ILE A 358 -11.03 6.91 -3.39
C ILE A 358 -9.73 7.27 -4.13
N ASN A 359 -9.45 8.57 -4.34
CA ASN A 359 -8.20 9.02 -4.95
C ASN A 359 -6.97 8.54 -4.15
N ALA A 360 -7.05 8.57 -2.82
CA ALA A 360 -5.96 8.22 -1.93
C ALA A 360 -5.59 6.72 -1.97
N VAL A 361 -6.58 5.80 -2.09
CA VAL A 361 -6.35 4.34 -2.14
C VAL A 361 -6.19 3.80 -3.56
N THR A 362 -6.26 4.65 -4.58
CA THR A 362 -6.14 4.27 -5.98
C THR A 362 -4.96 4.98 -6.62
N ILE A 363 -5.17 6.14 -7.27
CA ILE A 363 -4.14 6.81 -8.06
C ILE A 363 -2.96 7.32 -7.22
N ASN A 364 -3.21 7.86 -6.02
CA ASN A 364 -2.13 8.38 -5.16
C ASN A 364 -1.32 7.25 -4.53
N SER A 365 -1.97 6.16 -4.08
CA SER A 365 -1.25 4.95 -3.63
C SER A 365 -0.51 4.26 -4.78
N ALA A 366 -1.07 4.25 -6.00
CA ALA A 366 -0.33 3.79 -7.18
C ALA A 366 0.91 4.66 -7.45
N TYR A 367 0.84 5.98 -7.22
CA TYR A 367 2.00 6.87 -7.31
C TYR A 367 3.05 6.54 -6.25
N ALA A 368 2.63 6.34 -4.99
CA ALA A 368 3.50 5.96 -3.88
C ALA A 368 4.23 4.61 -4.11
N MET A 369 3.75 3.82 -5.07
CA MET A 369 4.37 2.57 -5.53
C MET A 369 5.10 2.70 -6.88
N GLY A 370 5.19 3.90 -7.46
CA GLY A 370 5.76 4.09 -8.81
C GLY A 370 4.93 3.46 -9.93
N LEU A 371 3.65 3.18 -9.71
CA LEU A 371 2.76 2.45 -10.61
C LEU A 371 1.70 3.31 -11.30
N SER A 372 1.58 4.60 -11.01
CA SER A 372 0.47 5.44 -11.50
C SER A 372 0.36 5.52 -13.03
N LYS A 373 1.44 5.27 -13.78
CA LYS A 373 1.40 5.16 -15.23
C LYS A 373 0.62 3.95 -15.75
N THR A 374 0.49 2.91 -14.91
CA THR A 374 -0.07 1.61 -15.31
C THR A 374 -1.26 1.16 -14.45
N HIS A 375 -1.45 1.71 -13.25
CA HIS A 375 -2.48 1.33 -12.27
C HIS A 375 -3.17 2.57 -11.67
N GLY A 376 -4.17 2.36 -10.83
CA GLY A 376 -4.79 3.36 -9.95
C GLY A 376 -5.92 4.18 -10.59
N SER A 377 -6.25 3.99 -11.86
CA SER A 377 -7.42 4.62 -12.49
C SER A 377 -7.87 3.85 -13.73
N ILE A 378 -9.09 4.13 -14.20
CA ILE A 378 -9.62 3.63 -15.47
C ILE A 378 -9.16 4.55 -16.59
N ALA A 379 -8.08 4.16 -17.27
CA ALA A 379 -7.55 4.87 -18.42
C ALA A 379 -7.08 3.88 -19.50
N ARG A 380 -7.20 4.25 -20.77
CA ARG A 380 -6.79 3.39 -21.89
C ARG A 380 -5.31 3.05 -21.80
N GLY A 381 -4.99 1.78 -22.04
CA GLY A 381 -3.62 1.25 -21.97
C GLY A 381 -3.13 0.88 -20.56
N LYS A 382 -3.81 1.28 -19.49
CA LYS A 382 -3.50 0.81 -18.12
C LYS A 382 -3.86 -0.68 -17.95
N VAL A 383 -3.21 -1.33 -17.01
CA VAL A 383 -3.50 -2.72 -16.64
C VAL A 383 -4.93 -2.81 -16.12
N ALA A 384 -5.65 -3.83 -16.59
CA ALA A 384 -7.04 -4.05 -16.23
C ALA A 384 -7.17 -4.75 -14.87
N ASN A 385 -6.74 -4.02 -13.81
CA ASN A 385 -6.97 -4.40 -12.42
C ASN A 385 -8.16 -3.61 -11.90
N VAL A 386 -9.31 -4.27 -11.81
CA VAL A 386 -10.60 -3.66 -11.43
C VAL A 386 -11.40 -4.58 -10.53
N PHE A 387 -12.38 -4.02 -9.83
CA PHE A 387 -13.38 -4.82 -9.14
C PHE A 387 -14.80 -4.32 -9.42
N ILE A 388 -15.75 -5.26 -9.39
CA ILE A 388 -17.18 -5.01 -9.50
C ILE A 388 -17.78 -5.13 -8.11
N THR A 389 -18.60 -4.15 -7.72
CA THR A 389 -19.28 -4.18 -6.42
C THR A 389 -20.53 -5.05 -6.48
N LYS A 390 -21.01 -5.50 -5.33
CA LYS A 390 -22.41 -5.88 -5.15
C LYS A 390 -23.30 -4.68 -5.48
N ARG A 391 -24.62 -4.88 -5.56
CA ARG A 391 -25.57 -3.77 -5.74
C ARG A 391 -25.49 -2.81 -4.57
N ILE A 392 -25.09 -1.59 -4.83
CA ILE A 392 -24.98 -0.49 -3.85
C ILE A 392 -25.66 0.78 -4.39
N PRO A 393 -26.14 1.67 -3.52
CA PRO A 393 -26.87 2.85 -3.95
C PRO A 393 -25.98 3.85 -4.71
N SER A 394 -24.75 4.10 -4.24
CA SER A 394 -23.78 5.03 -4.82
C SER A 394 -22.35 4.59 -4.51
N TYR A 395 -21.34 5.20 -5.16
CA TYR A 395 -19.94 4.89 -4.87
C TYR A 395 -19.51 5.35 -3.46
N GLN A 396 -20.15 6.38 -2.89
CA GLN A 396 -19.91 6.83 -1.52
C GLN A 396 -20.32 5.77 -0.48
N PHE A 397 -21.15 4.80 -0.86
CA PHE A 397 -21.50 3.69 0.02
C PHE A 397 -20.31 2.80 0.37
N VAL A 398 -19.25 2.80 -0.45
CA VAL A 398 -18.06 1.98 -0.22
C VAL A 398 -17.35 2.33 1.10
N PRO A 399 -16.95 3.58 1.37
CA PRO A 399 -16.38 3.94 2.67
C PRO A 399 -17.42 4.01 3.80
N TYR A 400 -18.71 4.21 3.50
CA TYR A 400 -19.77 4.28 4.51
C TYR A 400 -20.02 2.92 5.17
N ALA A 401 -20.11 1.84 4.40
CA ALA A 401 -20.45 0.52 4.89
C ALA A 401 -19.20 -0.26 5.36
N PHE A 402 -18.53 0.27 6.38
CA PHE A 402 -17.19 -0.16 6.81
C PHE A 402 -17.06 -1.65 7.19
N GLY A 403 -18.12 -2.30 7.67
CA GLY A 403 -18.10 -3.71 8.09
C GLY A 403 -18.49 -4.72 7.01
N SER A 404 -19.09 -4.27 5.87
CA SER A 404 -19.62 -5.19 4.87
C SER A 404 -18.62 -5.48 3.76
N ASN A 405 -18.51 -6.72 3.31
CA ASN A 405 -17.81 -7.02 2.06
C ASN A 405 -18.72 -6.66 0.86
N LEU A 406 -18.38 -5.59 0.17
CA LEU A 406 -19.10 -5.05 -0.98
C LEU A 406 -18.53 -5.51 -2.33
N ILE A 407 -17.46 -6.28 -2.35
CA ILE A 407 -16.84 -6.79 -3.58
C ILE A 407 -17.62 -8.04 -4.05
N GLU A 408 -17.98 -8.07 -5.33
CA GLU A 408 -18.62 -9.23 -5.95
C GLU A 408 -17.65 -9.99 -6.84
N LYS A 409 -16.86 -9.28 -7.65
CA LYS A 409 -15.86 -9.86 -8.54
C LYS A 409 -14.60 -9.00 -8.54
N VAL A 410 -13.46 -9.66 -8.60
CA VAL A 410 -12.16 -9.02 -8.82
C VAL A 410 -11.62 -9.49 -10.16
N ILE A 411 -11.03 -8.58 -10.91
CA ILE A 411 -10.42 -8.86 -12.21
C ILE A 411 -9.00 -8.29 -12.16
N LEU A 412 -8.01 -9.16 -12.32
CA LEU A 412 -6.60 -8.79 -12.34
C LEU A 412 -5.99 -9.16 -13.69
N LYS A 413 -5.34 -8.19 -14.35
CA LYS A 413 -4.74 -8.38 -15.69
C LYS A 413 -5.75 -8.96 -16.70
N GLY A 414 -7.04 -8.63 -16.51
CA GLY A 414 -8.14 -9.12 -17.35
C GLY A 414 -8.66 -10.51 -17.01
N GLU A 415 -8.12 -11.18 -16.01
CA GLU A 415 -8.57 -12.50 -15.54
C GLU A 415 -9.51 -12.35 -14.33
N ILE A 416 -10.63 -13.07 -14.34
CA ILE A 416 -11.60 -13.10 -13.23
C ILE A 416 -11.04 -14.00 -12.14
N ILE A 417 -10.97 -13.48 -10.89
CA ILE A 417 -10.46 -14.20 -9.73
C ILE A 417 -11.62 -14.76 -8.90
#